data_014c3f04e8262dc3d9f5f0f42bb07732
#
_entry.id   014c3f04e8262dc3d9f5f0f42bb07732
#
_cell.length_a   1.000
_cell.length_b   1.000
_cell.length_c   1.000
_cell.angle_alpha   90.00
_cell.angle_beta   90.00
_cell.angle_gamma   90.00
#
_symmetry.space_group_name_H-M   'P 1'
#
loop_
_entity.id
_entity.type
_entity.pdbx_description
1 polymer ?
#
loop_
_entity_poly.entity_id
_entity_poly.type
_entity_poly.pdbx_seq_one_letter_code
_entity_poly.pdbx_strand_id
1 'polypeptide(L)'
;MNSITKDLTLGFAQENEVYTIYAKQFDNNMRKISFDFIDEDNEYVVADVGSIYFKEKFSDGSILFPKVIELVTDPVTGRPTMTLTRDMLEVPGLAQCELSFLSGVPNVDPETGKIIGDFDTLTTQTFNIYVEKSTGVGEIHSEGSIDELVVLIQMTRALNQEVRR
;
A
#
# COMPACT_ATOMS: atom_id res chain seq x y z
N MET A 1 -12.80 -16.58 -1.68
CA MET A 1 -13.20 -15.37 -0.95
C MET A 1 -13.01 -14.15 -1.85
N ASN A 2 -14.03 -13.31 -1.97
CA ASN A 2 -13.95 -12.12 -2.81
C ASN A 2 -13.21 -10.99 -2.09
N SER A 3 -12.35 -10.30 -2.82
CA SER A 3 -11.69 -9.11 -2.32
C SER A 3 -12.63 -7.90 -2.34
N ILE A 4 -12.33 -6.92 -1.49
CA ILE A 4 -13.02 -5.62 -1.46
C ILE A 4 -12.17 -4.63 -2.26
N THR A 5 -12.75 -4.07 -3.30
CA THR A 5 -12.05 -3.10 -4.16
C THR A 5 -12.70 -1.72 -4.04
N LYS A 6 -11.88 -0.70 -3.86
CA LYS A 6 -12.30 0.71 -3.85
C LYS A 6 -11.66 1.44 -5.02
N ASP A 7 -12.46 2.26 -5.68
CA ASP A 7 -11.98 3.08 -6.80
C ASP A 7 -11.42 4.40 -6.28
N LEU A 8 -10.31 4.83 -6.85
CA LEU A 8 -9.62 6.04 -6.47
C LEU A 8 -9.09 6.77 -7.71
N THR A 9 -9.43 8.03 -7.83
CA THR A 9 -8.92 8.89 -8.90
C THR A 9 -7.80 9.77 -8.34
N LEU A 10 -6.60 9.66 -8.91
CA LEU A 10 -5.42 10.41 -8.48
C LEU A 10 -4.84 11.26 -9.61
N GLY A 11 -4.57 12.52 -9.29
CA GLY A 11 -3.74 13.39 -10.11
C GLY A 11 -2.27 13.33 -9.70
N PHE A 12 -1.45 14.16 -10.35
CA PHE A 12 -0.02 14.24 -10.09
C PHE A 12 0.38 15.53 -9.36
N ALA A 13 -0.59 16.30 -8.91
CA ALA A 13 -0.42 17.45 -8.06
C ALA A 13 -1.60 17.52 -7.09
N GLN A 14 -1.41 18.20 -5.95
CA GLN A 14 -2.45 18.32 -4.95
C GLN A 14 -3.45 19.41 -5.33
N GLU A 15 -4.11 19.27 -6.46
CA GLU A 15 -5.14 20.20 -6.96
C GLU A 15 -6.55 19.74 -6.65
N ASN A 16 -6.72 18.45 -6.34
CA ASN A 16 -8.00 17.83 -6.07
C ASN A 16 -8.17 17.53 -4.58
N GLU A 17 -9.38 17.16 -4.21
CA GLU A 17 -9.66 16.69 -2.86
C GLU A 17 -8.74 15.54 -2.47
N VAL A 18 -8.41 15.48 -1.18
CA VAL A 18 -7.69 14.32 -0.62
C VAL A 18 -8.71 13.21 -0.37
N TYR A 19 -8.58 12.14 -1.12
CA TYR A 19 -9.46 10.98 -0.97
C TYR A 19 -9.01 10.13 0.21
N THR A 20 -9.98 9.55 0.91
CA THR A 20 -9.73 8.65 2.03
C THR A 20 -10.34 7.28 1.76
N ILE A 21 -9.52 6.27 1.90
CA ILE A 21 -9.93 4.88 1.84
C ILE A 21 -9.96 4.31 3.25
N TYR A 22 -10.99 3.53 3.56
CA TYR A 22 -11.16 2.93 4.88
C TYR A 22 -10.77 1.47 4.86
N ALA A 23 -9.95 1.06 5.80
CA ALA A 23 -9.47 -0.30 5.93
C ALA A 23 -9.39 -0.70 7.40
N LYS A 24 -9.21 -1.97 7.67
CA LYS A 24 -9.02 -2.47 9.02
C LYS A 24 -7.58 -2.86 9.26
N GLN A 25 -7.11 -2.60 10.47
CA GLN A 25 -5.77 -2.97 10.91
C GLN A 25 -5.53 -4.47 10.69
N PHE A 26 -4.37 -4.79 10.15
CA PHE A 26 -3.89 -6.16 9.89
C PHE A 26 -4.64 -6.96 8.82
N ASP A 27 -5.57 -6.35 8.09
CA ASP A 27 -6.10 -7.01 6.90
C ASP A 27 -4.98 -7.25 5.89
N ASN A 28 -5.05 -8.33 5.15
CA ASN A 28 -3.97 -8.72 4.26
C ASN A 28 -4.51 -9.32 2.96
N ASN A 29 -4.11 -8.74 1.84
CA ASN A 29 -4.37 -9.21 0.48
C ASN A 29 -5.84 -9.23 0.02
N MET A 30 -6.78 -8.84 0.87
CA MET A 30 -8.20 -8.88 0.54
C MET A 30 -8.80 -7.50 0.25
N ARG A 31 -8.03 -6.42 0.47
CA ARG A 31 -8.44 -5.07 0.11
C ARG A 31 -7.59 -4.57 -1.04
N LYS A 32 -8.26 -4.02 -2.04
CA LYS A 32 -7.62 -3.53 -3.25
C LYS A 32 -8.05 -2.11 -3.56
N ILE A 33 -7.17 -1.36 -4.19
CA ILE A 33 -7.46 -0.03 -4.71
C ILE A 33 -7.33 -0.07 -6.23
N SER A 34 -8.40 0.30 -6.91
CA SER A 34 -8.44 0.44 -8.36
C SER A 34 -8.22 1.90 -8.70
N PHE A 35 -7.16 2.20 -9.43
CA PHE A 35 -6.77 3.57 -9.72
C PHE A 35 -7.24 4.05 -11.08
N ASP A 36 -7.56 5.34 -11.12
CA ASP A 36 -7.72 6.12 -12.32
C ASP A 36 -6.75 7.29 -12.22
N PHE A 37 -5.69 7.28 -13.01
CA PHE A 37 -4.69 8.35 -12.99
C PHE A 37 -5.05 9.39 -14.03
N ILE A 38 -5.12 10.64 -13.60
CA ILE A 38 -5.48 11.76 -14.46
C ILE A 38 -4.40 12.84 -14.38
N ASP A 39 -4.07 13.43 -15.54
CA ASP A 39 -3.39 14.71 -15.57
C ASP A 39 -4.41 15.84 -15.73
N GLU A 40 -3.95 17.07 -15.90
CA GLU A 40 -4.83 18.25 -15.97
C GLU A 40 -5.86 18.17 -17.12
N ASP A 41 -5.53 17.48 -18.21
CA ASP A 41 -6.34 17.49 -19.42
C ASP A 41 -6.78 16.10 -19.89
N ASN A 42 -6.10 15.02 -19.47
CA ASN A 42 -6.32 13.70 -20.04
C ASN A 42 -6.05 12.59 -19.02
N GLU A 43 -6.59 11.42 -19.37
CA GLU A 43 -6.29 10.18 -18.70
C GLU A 43 -4.79 9.83 -18.88
N TYR A 44 -4.09 9.59 -17.78
CA TYR A 44 -2.70 9.17 -17.82
C TYR A 44 -2.60 7.66 -17.87
N VAL A 45 -1.93 7.15 -18.86
CA VAL A 45 -1.68 5.71 -18.98
C VAL A 45 -0.34 5.40 -18.35
N VAL A 46 -0.33 4.55 -17.33
CA VAL A 46 0.88 4.05 -16.68
C VAL A 46 1.49 2.98 -17.57
N ALA A 47 2.13 3.41 -18.65
CA ALA A 47 2.86 2.53 -19.56
C ALA A 47 4.36 2.75 -19.38
N ASP A 48 5.13 1.68 -19.54
CA ASP A 48 6.60 1.72 -19.55
C ASP A 48 7.25 2.29 -18.29
N VAL A 49 6.59 2.14 -17.14
CA VAL A 49 7.18 2.50 -15.86
C VAL A 49 8.07 1.35 -15.40
N GLY A 50 9.32 1.66 -15.03
CA GLY A 50 10.25 0.65 -14.54
C GLY A 50 9.86 0.09 -13.18
N SER A 51 9.52 0.97 -12.23
CA SER A 51 9.14 0.57 -10.88
C SER A 51 8.11 1.53 -10.32
N ILE A 52 7.24 0.99 -9.46
CA ILE A 52 6.25 1.77 -8.73
C ILE A 52 6.49 1.56 -7.25
N TYR A 53 6.61 2.67 -6.52
CA TYR A 53 6.82 2.64 -5.08
C TYR A 53 5.59 3.17 -4.35
N PHE A 54 5.14 2.42 -3.37
CA PHE A 54 4.14 2.85 -2.42
C PHE A 54 4.83 3.47 -1.22
N LYS A 55 4.44 4.70 -0.88
CA LYS A 55 4.97 5.43 0.27
C LYS A 55 3.84 5.71 1.23
N GLU A 56 4.10 5.48 2.50
CA GLU A 56 3.10 5.65 3.55
C GLU A 56 3.71 6.24 4.80
N LYS A 57 3.06 7.28 5.33
CA LYS A 57 3.36 7.85 6.64
C LYS A 57 2.18 7.56 7.56
N PHE A 58 2.43 6.80 8.62
CA PHE A 58 1.39 6.43 9.57
C PHE A 58 0.99 7.59 10.48
N SER A 59 -0.16 7.46 11.13
CA SER A 59 -0.70 8.47 12.03
C SER A 59 0.20 8.81 13.21
N ASP A 60 1.03 7.87 13.65
CA ASP A 60 2.00 8.07 14.73
C ASP A 60 3.30 8.76 14.27
N GLY A 61 3.40 9.09 12.98
CA GLY A 61 4.59 9.72 12.39
C GLY A 61 5.62 8.75 11.88
N SER A 62 5.50 7.46 12.15
CA SER A 62 6.40 6.46 11.58
C SER A 62 6.15 6.31 10.07
N ILE A 63 7.15 5.82 9.37
CA ILE A 63 7.13 5.70 7.92
C ILE A 63 7.29 4.23 7.56
N LEU A 64 6.41 3.73 6.69
CA LEU A 64 6.63 2.46 6.03
C LEU A 64 7.83 2.62 5.08
N PHE A 65 8.80 1.70 5.14
CA PHE A 65 9.88 1.71 4.17
C PHE A 65 9.28 1.63 2.76
N PRO A 66 9.68 2.51 1.81
CA PRO A 66 9.07 2.54 0.48
C PRO A 66 9.06 1.15 -0.15
N LYS A 67 7.88 0.74 -0.57
CA LYS A 67 7.63 -0.63 -1.02
C LYS A 67 7.40 -0.65 -2.51
N VAL A 68 8.14 -1.51 -3.21
CA VAL A 68 7.88 -1.76 -4.63
C VAL A 68 6.57 -2.52 -4.74
N ILE A 69 5.65 -1.99 -5.52
CA ILE A 69 4.35 -2.62 -5.76
C ILE A 69 4.18 -2.92 -7.24
N GLU A 70 3.27 -3.81 -7.51
CA GLU A 70 2.84 -4.16 -8.86
C GLU A 70 1.37 -3.77 -9.02
N LEU A 71 1.06 -3.05 -10.10
CA LEU A 71 -0.31 -2.73 -10.44
C LEU A 71 -0.81 -3.75 -11.46
N VAL A 72 -1.81 -4.52 -11.05
CA VAL A 72 -2.42 -5.55 -11.90
C VAL A 72 -3.65 -4.97 -12.57
N THR A 73 -3.72 -5.07 -13.90
CA THR A 73 -4.88 -4.59 -14.63
C THR A 73 -6.10 -5.49 -14.36
N ASP A 74 -7.17 -4.88 -13.88
CA ASP A 74 -8.44 -5.56 -13.71
C ASP A 74 -9.01 -5.92 -15.10
N PRO A 75 -9.28 -7.20 -15.37
CA PRO A 75 -9.77 -7.62 -16.69
C PRO A 75 -11.18 -7.10 -17.02
N VAL A 76 -11.96 -6.72 -16.03
CA VAL A 76 -13.32 -6.21 -16.22
C VAL A 76 -13.33 -4.71 -16.43
N THR A 77 -12.60 -3.94 -15.61
CA THR A 77 -12.61 -2.48 -15.63
C THR A 77 -11.48 -1.88 -16.45
N GLY A 78 -10.42 -2.63 -16.72
CA GLY A 78 -9.22 -2.14 -17.38
C GLY A 78 -8.35 -1.24 -16.50
N ARG A 79 -8.69 -1.10 -15.24
CA ARG A 79 -7.97 -0.21 -14.30
C ARG A 79 -6.80 -0.91 -13.63
N PRO A 80 -5.68 -0.20 -13.44
CA PRO A 80 -4.57 -0.71 -12.62
C PRO A 80 -5.01 -0.81 -11.15
N THR A 81 -4.71 -1.95 -10.54
CA THR A 81 -5.19 -2.28 -9.19
C THR A 81 -4.04 -2.67 -8.30
N MET A 82 -3.99 -2.08 -7.11
CA MET A 82 -3.02 -2.38 -6.06
C MET A 82 -3.67 -3.20 -4.96
N THR A 83 -2.95 -4.16 -4.43
CA THR A 83 -3.37 -4.95 -3.27
C THR A 83 -2.76 -4.37 -2.01
N LEU A 84 -3.58 -4.14 -0.98
CA LEU A 84 -3.12 -3.71 0.32
C LEU A 84 -2.61 -4.90 1.10
N THR A 85 -1.38 -4.78 1.60
CA THR A 85 -0.73 -5.81 2.41
C THR A 85 -0.80 -5.44 3.89
N ARG A 86 -0.56 -6.41 4.74
CA ARG A 86 -0.66 -6.26 6.19
C ARG A 86 0.20 -5.13 6.75
N ASP A 87 1.41 -4.99 6.26
CA ASP A 87 2.34 -3.94 6.70
C ASP A 87 1.85 -2.53 6.38
N MET A 88 1.09 -2.36 5.30
CA MET A 88 0.47 -1.08 4.95
C MET A 88 -0.65 -0.68 5.92
N LEU A 89 -1.20 -1.63 6.66
CA LEU A 89 -2.34 -1.45 7.57
C LEU A 89 -1.97 -1.75 9.03
N GLU A 90 -0.70 -1.58 9.38
CA GLU A 90 -0.19 -1.98 10.69
C GLU A 90 -0.55 -1.00 11.81
N VAL A 91 -0.59 0.30 11.50
CA VAL A 91 -0.82 1.35 12.50
C VAL A 91 -2.22 1.93 12.32
N PRO A 92 -3.06 1.90 13.36
CA PRO A 92 -4.40 2.49 13.26
C PRO A 92 -4.34 4.01 13.19
N GLY A 93 -5.32 4.61 12.54
CA GLY A 93 -5.44 6.03 12.34
C GLY A 93 -5.28 6.44 10.88
N LEU A 94 -5.18 7.74 10.64
CA LEU A 94 -5.09 8.29 9.30
C LEU A 94 -3.66 8.25 8.79
N ALA A 95 -3.41 7.44 7.78
CA ALA A 95 -2.14 7.36 7.09
C ALA A 95 -2.17 8.19 5.81
N GLN A 96 -1.05 8.84 5.50
CA GLN A 96 -0.87 9.61 4.27
C GLN A 96 -0.03 8.81 3.29
N CYS A 97 -0.53 8.66 2.08
CA CYS A 97 0.06 7.79 1.07
C CYS A 97 0.26 8.51 -0.25
N GLU A 98 1.23 8.05 -1.01
CA GLU A 98 1.42 8.46 -2.40
C GLU A 98 2.13 7.36 -3.18
N LEU A 99 1.97 7.38 -4.51
CA LEU A 99 2.67 6.48 -5.41
C LEU A 99 3.73 7.27 -6.18
N SER A 100 4.92 6.69 -6.30
CA SER A 100 5.99 7.22 -7.15
C SER A 100 6.30 6.25 -8.26
N PHE A 101 6.25 6.76 -9.49
CA PHE A 101 6.63 6.02 -10.68
C PHE A 101 8.07 6.37 -11.03
N LEU A 102 8.92 5.37 -11.14
CA LEU A 102 10.34 5.53 -11.43
C LEU A 102 10.69 4.83 -12.73
N SER A 103 11.33 5.55 -13.64
CA SER A 103 11.89 5.01 -14.87
C SER A 103 13.38 5.31 -14.94
N GLY A 104 14.18 4.35 -15.42
CA GLY A 104 15.64 4.49 -15.44
C GLY A 104 16.29 3.97 -14.16
N VAL A 105 17.59 4.22 -14.03
CA VAL A 105 18.39 3.71 -12.90
C VAL A 105 19.07 4.87 -12.18
N PRO A 106 18.59 5.26 -10.99
CA PRO A 106 19.30 6.22 -10.16
C PRO A 106 20.58 5.59 -9.60
N ASN A 107 21.57 6.43 -9.37
CA ASN A 107 22.82 6.05 -8.76
C ASN A 107 23.21 7.08 -7.71
N VAL A 108 24.14 6.74 -6.83
CA VAL A 108 24.65 7.64 -5.82
C VAL A 108 26.09 7.96 -6.14
N ASP A 109 26.41 9.25 -6.23
CA ASP A 109 27.79 9.71 -6.36
C ASP A 109 28.54 9.41 -5.05
N PRO A 110 29.58 8.55 -5.08
CA PRO A 110 30.27 8.16 -3.85
C PRO A 110 31.04 9.30 -3.21
N GLU A 111 31.37 10.37 -3.97
CA GLU A 111 32.09 11.51 -3.43
C GLU A 111 31.18 12.53 -2.76
N THR A 112 29.99 12.77 -3.30
CA THR A 112 29.10 13.83 -2.81
C THR A 112 27.87 13.30 -2.08
N GLY A 113 27.56 12.01 -2.23
CA GLY A 113 26.33 11.42 -1.69
C GLY A 113 25.06 11.85 -2.44
N LYS A 114 25.20 12.56 -3.54
CA LYS A 114 24.07 13.02 -4.35
C LYS A 114 23.54 11.91 -5.24
N ILE A 115 22.22 11.93 -5.44
CA ILE A 115 21.58 11.03 -6.40
C ILE A 115 21.86 11.56 -7.80
N ILE A 116 22.49 10.73 -8.61
CA ILE A 116 22.83 11.00 -10.01
C ILE A 116 22.28 9.87 -10.88
N GLY A 117 22.40 10.03 -12.17
CA GLY A 117 22.00 9.02 -13.14
C GLY A 117 20.84 9.51 -14.01
N ASP A 118 20.51 8.68 -14.99
CA ASP A 118 19.47 8.99 -15.97
C ASP A 118 18.18 8.29 -15.53
N PHE A 119 17.36 9.01 -14.77
CA PHE A 119 16.09 8.48 -14.25
C PHE A 119 15.04 9.57 -14.23
N ASP A 120 13.79 9.13 -14.38
CA ASP A 120 12.62 9.99 -14.29
C ASP A 120 11.73 9.54 -13.16
N THR A 121 11.16 10.49 -12.43
CA THR A 121 10.19 10.18 -11.37
C THR A 121 8.93 11.04 -11.53
N LEU A 122 7.79 10.43 -11.26
CA LEU A 122 6.51 11.12 -11.20
C LEU A 122 5.74 10.62 -9.99
N THR A 123 5.30 11.55 -9.16
CA THR A 123 4.62 11.19 -7.91
C THR A 123 3.18 11.69 -7.92
N THR A 124 2.25 10.86 -7.47
CA THR A 124 0.84 11.20 -7.37
C THR A 124 0.57 12.19 -6.26
N GLN A 125 -0.63 12.78 -6.28
CA GLN A 125 -1.13 13.50 -5.12
C GLN A 125 -1.19 12.57 -3.91
N THR A 126 -1.22 13.17 -2.73
CA THR A 126 -1.43 12.42 -1.49
C THR A 126 -2.87 11.92 -1.40
N PHE A 127 -3.04 10.68 -0.99
CA PHE A 127 -4.32 10.13 -0.60
C PHE A 127 -4.19 9.51 0.78
N ASN A 128 -5.30 9.32 1.46
CA ASN A 128 -5.30 8.82 2.83
C ASN A 128 -5.85 7.40 2.89
N ILE A 129 -5.29 6.62 3.81
CA ILE A 129 -5.91 5.38 4.26
C ILE A 129 -6.23 5.56 5.74
N TYR A 130 -7.50 5.49 6.09
CA TYR A 130 -7.90 5.44 7.49
C TYR A 130 -7.94 3.98 7.93
N VAL A 131 -7.04 3.63 8.83
CA VAL A 131 -6.92 2.28 9.35
C VAL A 131 -7.69 2.20 10.66
N GLU A 132 -8.82 1.51 10.63
CA GLU A 132 -9.61 1.27 11.83
C GLU A 132 -8.91 0.21 12.69
N LYS A 133 -8.76 0.51 13.97
CA LYS A 133 -8.13 -0.41 14.91
C LYS A 133 -8.92 -1.73 14.95
N SER A 134 -8.21 -2.83 14.81
CA SER A 134 -8.81 -4.14 14.97
C SER A 134 -9.24 -4.34 16.43
N THR A 135 -10.42 -4.93 16.62
CA THR A 135 -10.93 -5.18 17.96
C THR A 135 -10.05 -6.19 18.67
N GLY A 136 -9.36 -5.73 19.70
CA GLY A 136 -8.55 -6.59 20.56
C GLY A 136 -9.34 -7.11 21.74
N VAL A 137 -9.01 -8.30 22.22
CA VAL A 137 -9.45 -8.80 23.53
C VAL A 137 -8.51 -8.23 24.58
N GLY A 138 -8.75 -6.97 24.96
CA GLY A 138 -7.88 -6.29 25.89
C GLY A 138 -6.41 -6.32 25.42
N GLU A 139 -5.53 -5.81 26.23
CA GLU A 139 -4.09 -5.91 25.97
C GLU A 139 -3.55 -7.25 26.47
N ILE A 140 -4.05 -8.34 25.89
CA ILE A 140 -3.48 -9.64 26.18
C ILE A 140 -2.06 -9.63 25.62
N HIS A 141 -1.09 -9.61 26.50
CA HIS A 141 0.34 -9.61 26.17
C HIS A 141 0.87 -8.31 25.54
N SER A 142 0.14 -7.19 25.66
CA SER A 142 0.55 -5.86 25.19
C SER A 142 0.98 -5.77 23.72
N GLU A 143 0.98 -6.85 22.99
CA GLU A 143 1.38 -6.92 21.59
C GLU A 143 0.42 -7.83 20.84
N GLY A 144 -0.14 -7.34 19.76
CA GLY A 144 -1.00 -8.13 18.93
C GLY A 144 -2.49 -7.87 19.12
N SER A 145 -3.21 -8.22 18.13
CA SER A 145 -4.66 -8.13 18.04
C SER A 145 -5.28 -9.50 18.03
N ILE A 146 -6.62 -9.57 18.08
CA ILE A 146 -7.35 -10.81 17.87
C ILE A 146 -6.96 -11.44 16.54
N ASP A 147 -6.74 -10.63 15.50
CA ASP A 147 -6.38 -11.11 14.18
C ASP A 147 -5.03 -11.85 14.17
N GLU A 148 -4.04 -11.33 14.90
CA GLU A 148 -2.75 -12.01 15.06
C GLU A 148 -2.89 -13.32 15.82
N LEU A 149 -3.71 -13.32 16.87
CA LEU A 149 -3.97 -14.52 17.64
C LEU A 149 -4.63 -15.61 16.75
N VAL A 150 -5.59 -15.22 15.91
CA VAL A 150 -6.24 -16.16 14.97
C VAL A 150 -5.23 -16.75 13.99
N VAL A 151 -4.35 -15.93 13.44
CA VAL A 151 -3.29 -16.40 12.54
C VAL A 151 -2.38 -17.40 13.25
N LEU A 152 -1.95 -17.08 14.47
CA LEU A 152 -1.10 -17.99 15.26
C LEU A 152 -1.78 -19.32 15.56
N ILE A 153 -3.06 -19.31 15.89
CA ILE A 153 -3.84 -20.52 16.13
C ILE A 153 -3.87 -21.39 14.87
N GLN A 154 -4.11 -20.80 13.70
CA GLN A 154 -4.16 -21.53 12.45
C GLN A 154 -2.80 -22.13 12.08
N MET A 155 -1.71 -21.38 12.27
CA MET A 155 -0.36 -21.89 12.06
C MET A 155 -0.06 -23.07 12.96
N THR A 156 -0.44 -23.02 14.23
CA THR A 156 -0.25 -24.10 15.18
C THR A 156 -1.03 -25.34 14.77
N ARG A 157 -2.26 -25.19 14.30
CA ARG A 157 -3.07 -26.31 13.79
C ARG A 157 -2.44 -26.97 12.59
N ALA A 158 -1.91 -26.20 11.65
CA ALA A 158 -1.25 -26.72 10.46
C ALA A 158 -0.01 -27.55 10.84
N LEU A 159 0.82 -27.07 11.78
CA LEU A 159 1.97 -27.80 12.28
C LEU A 159 1.57 -29.11 12.96
N ASN A 160 0.52 -29.09 13.77
CA ASN A 160 0.05 -30.31 14.44
C ASN A 160 -0.47 -31.35 13.46
N GLN A 161 -1.09 -30.93 12.37
CA GLN A 161 -1.55 -31.85 11.32
C GLN A 161 -0.39 -32.51 10.59
N GLU A 162 0.70 -31.80 10.35
CA GLU A 162 1.90 -32.35 9.75
C GLU A 162 2.58 -33.39 10.65
N VAL A 163 2.63 -33.14 11.92
CA VAL A 163 3.28 -34.04 12.91
C VAL A 163 2.48 -35.33 13.11
N ARG A 164 1.18 -35.33 12.88
CA ARG A 164 0.31 -36.50 13.06
C ARG A 164 0.27 -37.48 11.88
N ARG A 165 0.97 -37.19 10.82
CA ARG A 165 1.06 -38.09 9.67
C ARG A 165 2.03 -39.26 9.90
#